data_54bb8a9d948b76f77bc94360da6debb6
#
_entry.id   54bb8a9d948b76f77bc94360da6debb6
#
_cell.length_a   1.000
_cell.length_b   1.000
_cell.length_c   1.000
_cell.angle_alpha   90.00
_cell.angle_beta   90.00
_cell.angle_gamma   90.00
#
_symmetry.space_group_name_H-M   'P 1'
#
loop_
_entity.id
_entity.type
_entity.pdbx_description
1 polymer ?
#
loop_
_entity_poly.entity_id
_entity_poly.type
_entity_poly.pdbx_seq_one_letter_code
_entity_poly.pdbx_strand_id
1 'polypeptide(L)'
;MGRIAVHIHGLAKEKAYGEMLKVYADRIKPRGINLVFHNSKKSLAEYFSEINKKSSLYLLDESGIEYTSRGFTKLVKQWTVSNRDVNLAIGPVDGWEEYKGQGANLISLSKMTFPHELAAVMLVEQVYRATEIIKGTNYHRD
;
A
#
# COMPACT_ATOMS: atom_id res chain seq x y z
N MET A 1 -4.24 -5.68 18.52
CA MET A 1 -4.31 -4.93 17.24
C MET A 1 -3.62 -5.70 16.15
N GLY A 2 -4.20 -5.69 14.97
CA GLY A 2 -3.56 -6.26 13.79
C GLY A 2 -2.39 -5.39 13.31
N ARG A 3 -1.52 -5.96 12.51
CA ARG A 3 -0.41 -5.27 11.88
C ARG A 3 -0.84 -4.72 10.52
N ILE A 4 -0.35 -3.55 10.18
CA ILE A 4 -0.56 -2.98 8.85
C ILE A 4 0.79 -2.97 8.15
N ALA A 5 0.85 -3.53 6.95
CA ALA A 5 2.05 -3.57 6.15
C ALA A 5 1.74 -3.18 4.71
N VAL A 6 2.63 -2.41 4.11
CA VAL A 6 2.60 -2.08 2.69
C VAL A 6 3.69 -2.90 2.02
N HIS A 7 3.32 -3.67 1.01
CA HIS A 7 4.24 -4.57 0.32
C HIS A 7 4.53 -4.07 -1.09
N ILE A 8 5.80 -4.14 -1.47
CA ILE A 8 6.26 -3.76 -2.80
C ILE A 8 7.05 -4.93 -3.39
N HIS A 9 6.78 -5.27 -4.63
CA HIS A 9 7.54 -6.28 -5.36
C HIS A 9 8.78 -5.64 -5.98
N GLY A 10 9.94 -5.99 -5.47
CA GLY A 10 11.22 -5.45 -5.91
C GLY A 10 11.62 -4.15 -5.20
N LEU A 11 12.84 -3.73 -5.42
CA LEU A 11 13.36 -2.46 -4.95
C LEU A 11 13.21 -1.41 -6.05
N ALA A 12 13.15 -0.15 -5.65
CA ALA A 12 13.10 0.94 -6.61
C ALA A 12 14.40 0.97 -7.43
N LYS A 13 14.28 0.98 -8.74
CA LYS A 13 15.42 1.10 -9.65
C LYS A 13 15.86 2.55 -9.81
N GLU A 14 14.89 3.46 -9.80
CA GLU A 14 15.17 4.89 -9.84
C GLU A 14 15.53 5.38 -8.45
N LYS A 15 16.70 5.99 -8.32
CA LYS A 15 17.20 6.48 -7.04
C LYS A 15 16.22 7.45 -6.37
N ALA A 16 15.61 8.34 -7.14
CA ALA A 16 14.66 9.33 -6.61
C ALA A 16 13.46 8.66 -5.95
N TYR A 17 12.89 7.62 -6.57
CA TYR A 17 11.77 6.89 -5.97
C TYR A 17 12.21 6.15 -4.70
N GLY A 18 13.39 5.56 -4.71
CA GLY A 18 13.93 4.87 -3.54
C GLY A 18 14.12 5.81 -2.35
N GLU A 19 14.63 7.01 -2.60
CA GLU A 19 14.80 8.03 -1.55
C GLU A 19 13.45 8.48 -0.99
N MET A 20 12.46 8.72 -1.84
CA MET A 20 11.12 9.10 -1.39
C MET A 20 10.45 7.98 -0.59
N LEU A 21 10.57 6.73 -1.04
CA LEU A 21 10.04 5.59 -0.30
C LEU A 21 10.65 5.50 1.10
N LYS A 22 11.95 5.73 1.21
CA LYS A 22 12.62 5.72 2.51
C LYS A 22 12.10 6.82 3.43
N VAL A 23 11.90 8.03 2.90
CA VAL A 23 11.37 9.15 3.69
C VAL A 23 10.01 8.77 4.31
N TYR A 24 9.10 8.27 3.50
CA TYR A 24 7.76 7.93 4.00
C TYR A 24 7.76 6.65 4.84
N ALA A 25 8.59 5.67 4.50
CA ALA A 25 8.74 4.47 5.34
C ALA A 25 9.17 4.84 6.76
N ASP A 26 10.13 5.75 6.89
CA ASP A 26 10.60 6.24 8.19
C ASP A 26 9.51 7.00 8.94
N ARG A 27 8.63 7.70 8.23
CA ARG A 27 7.53 8.46 8.85
C ARG A 27 6.37 7.58 9.31
N ILE A 28 6.09 6.48 8.61
CA ILE A 28 4.98 5.58 8.98
C ILE A 28 5.37 4.54 10.02
N LYS A 29 6.65 4.22 10.12
CA LYS A 29 7.14 3.21 11.07
C LYS A 29 6.74 3.49 12.53
N PRO A 30 6.90 4.73 13.06
CA PRO A 30 6.45 5.04 14.41
C PRO A 30 4.93 4.94 14.59
N ARG A 31 4.18 4.90 13.50
CA ARG A 31 2.72 4.75 13.53
C ARG A 31 2.29 3.28 13.46
N GLY A 32 3.25 2.35 13.53
CA GLY A 32 2.97 0.92 13.52
C GLY A 32 2.73 0.33 12.13
N ILE A 33 3.13 1.04 11.08
CA ILE A 33 2.96 0.59 9.69
C ILE A 33 4.33 0.35 9.08
N ASN A 34 4.51 -0.84 8.51
CA ASN A 34 5.79 -1.23 7.92
C ASN A 34 5.71 -1.28 6.40
N LEU A 35 6.79 -0.86 5.76
CA LEU A 35 6.99 -1.03 4.33
C LEU A 35 7.89 -2.26 4.13
N VAL A 36 7.43 -3.22 3.34
CA VAL A 36 8.12 -4.49 3.12
C VAL A 36 8.47 -4.63 1.64
N PHE A 37 9.75 -4.76 1.35
CA PHE A 37 10.24 -5.01 0.00
C PHE A 37 10.41 -6.51 -0.22
N HIS A 38 9.84 -7.01 -1.31
CA HIS A 38 10.02 -8.40 -1.72
C HIS A 38 11.01 -8.48 -2.88
N ASN A 39 11.77 -9.55 -2.94
CA ASN A 39 12.75 -9.74 -4.00
C ASN A 39 12.06 -9.74 -5.37
N SER A 40 12.59 -8.98 -6.32
CA SER A 40 12.04 -8.87 -7.67
C SER A 40 12.04 -10.19 -8.45
N LYS A 41 12.84 -11.17 -8.00
CA LYS A 41 12.88 -12.50 -8.60
C LYS A 41 11.76 -13.42 -8.14
N LYS A 42 11.02 -13.05 -7.09
CA LYS A 42 9.84 -13.81 -6.69
C LYS A 42 8.82 -13.80 -7.82
N SER A 43 8.24 -14.97 -8.08
CA SER A 43 7.11 -15.05 -9.01
C SER A 43 5.90 -14.33 -8.40
N LEU A 44 4.95 -13.98 -9.25
CA LEU A 44 3.70 -13.39 -8.79
C LEU A 44 2.96 -14.34 -7.84
N ALA A 45 2.98 -15.64 -8.14
CA ALA A 45 2.37 -16.66 -7.27
C ALA A 45 3.00 -16.69 -5.87
N GLU A 46 4.33 -16.65 -5.79
CA GLU A 46 5.03 -16.62 -4.51
C GLU A 46 4.71 -15.35 -3.74
N TYR A 47 4.77 -14.21 -4.40
CA TYR A 47 4.46 -12.92 -3.80
C TYR A 47 3.03 -12.90 -3.25
N PHE A 48 2.06 -13.28 -4.09
CA PHE A 48 0.66 -13.32 -3.68
C PHE A 48 0.45 -14.27 -2.50
N SER A 49 1.05 -15.44 -2.53
CA SER A 49 0.95 -16.42 -1.44
C SER A 49 1.45 -15.84 -0.11
N GLU A 50 2.54 -15.10 -0.12
CA GLU A 50 3.11 -14.51 1.10
C GLU A 50 2.25 -13.39 1.68
N ILE A 51 1.69 -12.53 0.84
CA ILE A 51 0.89 -11.39 1.30
C ILE A 51 -0.55 -11.78 1.65
N ASN A 52 -1.00 -12.95 1.23
CA ASN A 52 -2.38 -13.41 1.44
C ASN A 52 -2.54 -14.33 2.67
N LYS A 53 -1.57 -14.36 3.56
CA LYS A 53 -1.61 -15.23 4.75
C LYS A 53 -2.40 -14.58 5.88
N LYS A 54 -3.58 -15.16 6.21
CA LYS A 54 -4.40 -14.77 7.38
C LYS A 54 -4.55 -13.26 7.57
N SER A 55 -4.70 -12.54 6.47
CA SER A 55 -4.79 -11.08 6.51
C SER A 55 -5.96 -10.59 5.68
N SER A 56 -6.39 -9.35 5.94
CA SER A 56 -7.21 -8.62 5.00
C SER A 56 -6.28 -8.07 3.92
N LEU A 57 -6.50 -8.47 2.68
CA LEU A 57 -5.61 -8.13 1.57
C LEU A 57 -6.25 -7.09 0.67
N TYR A 58 -5.49 -6.04 0.40
CA TYR A 58 -5.86 -4.95 -0.51
C TYR A 58 -4.79 -4.85 -1.58
N LEU A 59 -5.18 -5.07 -2.83
CA LEU A 59 -4.29 -4.96 -3.98
C LEU A 59 -4.49 -3.61 -4.65
N LEU A 60 -3.41 -2.90 -4.93
CA LEU A 60 -3.46 -1.67 -5.69
C LEU A 60 -3.62 -2.01 -7.17
N ASP A 61 -4.69 -1.56 -7.77
CA ASP A 61 -4.99 -1.79 -9.18
C ASP A 61 -5.90 -0.69 -9.70
N GLU A 62 -5.71 -0.27 -10.94
CA GLU A 62 -6.48 0.81 -11.54
C GLU A 62 -7.98 0.50 -11.67
N SER A 63 -8.36 -0.77 -11.66
CA SER A 63 -9.76 -1.21 -11.69
C SER A 63 -10.42 -1.25 -10.30
N GLY A 64 -9.68 -0.93 -9.24
CA GLY A 64 -10.20 -0.96 -7.89
C GLY A 64 -11.06 0.25 -7.53
N ILE A 65 -11.53 0.26 -6.27
CA ILE A 65 -12.31 1.37 -5.75
C ILE A 65 -11.40 2.58 -5.54
N GLU A 66 -11.83 3.73 -6.06
CA GLU A 66 -11.14 4.99 -5.83
C GLU A 66 -11.64 5.64 -4.53
N TYR A 67 -10.72 6.24 -3.80
CA TYR A 67 -11.03 6.96 -2.57
C TYR A 67 -10.47 8.37 -2.64
N THR A 68 -11.15 9.32 -2.00
CA THR A 68 -10.51 10.59 -1.65
C THR A 68 -9.51 10.32 -0.52
N SER A 69 -8.58 11.24 -0.26
CA SER A 69 -7.65 11.08 0.86
C SER A 69 -8.40 10.93 2.19
N ARG A 70 -9.50 11.64 2.38
CA ARG A 70 -10.31 11.49 3.59
C ARG A 70 -11.07 10.17 3.64
N GLY A 71 -11.56 9.69 2.51
CA GLY A 71 -12.19 8.36 2.42
C GLY A 71 -11.20 7.25 2.71
N PHE A 72 -9.98 7.36 2.18
CA PHE A 72 -8.91 6.41 2.46
C PHE A 72 -8.52 6.45 3.95
N THR A 73 -8.52 7.65 4.55
CA THR A 73 -8.26 7.80 5.99
C THR A 73 -9.25 7.02 6.84
N LYS A 74 -10.53 7.03 6.48
CA LYS A 74 -11.55 6.23 7.19
C LYS A 74 -11.24 4.74 7.12
N LEU A 75 -10.78 4.27 5.97
CA LEU A 75 -10.39 2.89 5.78
C LEU A 75 -9.17 2.54 6.66
N VAL A 76 -8.14 3.38 6.64
CA VAL A 76 -6.95 3.19 7.48
C VAL A 76 -7.33 3.18 8.97
N LYS A 77 -8.24 4.06 9.37
CA LYS A 77 -8.72 4.09 10.76
C LYS A 77 -9.38 2.78 11.17
N GLN A 78 -10.19 2.19 10.26
CA GLN A 78 -10.79 0.89 10.51
C GLN A 78 -9.71 -0.19 10.69
N TRP A 79 -8.66 -0.15 9.89
CA TRP A 79 -7.55 -1.10 10.01
C TRP A 79 -6.84 -0.98 11.36
N THR A 80 -6.65 0.23 11.87
CA THR A 80 -5.94 0.44 13.14
C THR A 80 -6.70 -0.11 14.35
N VAL A 81 -8.02 -0.22 14.27
CA VAL A 81 -8.83 -0.77 15.36
C VAL A 81 -9.18 -2.25 15.15
N SER A 82 -8.85 -2.81 13.99
CA SER A 82 -9.09 -4.23 13.69
C SER A 82 -8.08 -5.11 14.39
N ASN A 83 -8.49 -6.35 14.72
CA ASN A 83 -7.58 -7.36 15.26
C ASN A 83 -6.91 -8.18 14.14
N ARG A 84 -7.31 -8.01 12.89
CA ARG A 84 -6.73 -8.71 11.76
C ARG A 84 -5.55 -7.94 11.21
N ASP A 85 -4.55 -8.67 10.73
CA ASP A 85 -3.48 -8.07 9.95
C ASP A 85 -4.04 -7.55 8.62
N VAL A 86 -3.53 -6.44 8.17
CA VAL A 86 -3.89 -5.83 6.88
C VAL A 86 -2.64 -5.73 6.02
N ASN A 87 -2.71 -6.29 4.85
CA ASN A 87 -1.66 -6.17 3.84
C ASN A 87 -2.19 -5.36 2.67
N LEU A 88 -1.46 -4.31 2.34
CA LEU A 88 -1.71 -3.43 1.22
C LEU A 88 -0.55 -3.64 0.25
N ALA A 89 -0.81 -4.04 -0.97
CA ALA A 89 0.26 -4.50 -1.84
C ALA A 89 0.24 -3.85 -3.22
N ILE A 90 1.43 -3.52 -3.68
CA ILE A 90 1.67 -3.02 -5.02
C ILE A 90 2.18 -4.18 -5.86
N GLY A 91 1.56 -4.40 -7.02
CA GLY A 91 1.92 -5.48 -7.93
C GLY A 91 3.23 -5.22 -8.65
N PRO A 92 3.76 -6.25 -9.30
CA PRO A 92 4.89 -6.09 -10.20
C PRO A 92 4.50 -5.27 -11.43
N VAL A 93 5.48 -4.98 -12.28
CA VAL A 93 5.29 -4.13 -13.48
C VAL A 93 4.10 -4.57 -14.33
N ASP A 94 3.89 -5.87 -14.47
CA ASP A 94 2.81 -6.42 -15.30
C ASP A 94 1.47 -6.56 -14.56
N GLY A 95 1.39 -6.09 -13.32
CA GLY A 95 0.15 -6.09 -12.54
C GLY A 95 -0.18 -7.45 -11.91
N TRP A 96 -1.42 -7.58 -11.46
CA TRP A 96 -1.86 -8.73 -10.66
C TRP A 96 -2.41 -9.90 -11.47
N GLU A 97 -2.72 -9.69 -12.74
CA GLU A 97 -3.23 -10.75 -13.63
C GLU A 97 -4.46 -11.47 -13.02
N GLU A 98 -4.45 -12.82 -13.02
CA GLU A 98 -5.56 -13.62 -12.50
C GLU A 98 -5.81 -13.45 -11.00
N TYR A 99 -4.85 -12.93 -10.25
CA TYR A 99 -5.00 -12.77 -8.80
C TYR A 99 -6.00 -11.68 -8.41
N LYS A 100 -6.38 -10.81 -9.36
CA LYS A 100 -7.43 -9.83 -9.11
C LYS A 100 -8.79 -10.46 -8.80
N GLY A 101 -9.03 -11.66 -9.28
CA GLY A 101 -10.29 -12.37 -9.07
C GLY A 101 -10.32 -13.31 -7.89
N GLN A 102 -9.33 -13.27 -7.00
CA GLN A 102 -9.19 -14.26 -5.94
C GLN A 102 -9.60 -13.77 -4.55
N GLY A 103 -10.60 -12.90 -4.48
CA GLY A 103 -11.20 -12.49 -3.22
C GLY A 103 -10.51 -11.34 -2.49
N ALA A 104 -9.38 -10.84 -2.99
CA ALA A 104 -8.75 -9.67 -2.42
C ALA A 104 -9.53 -8.41 -2.77
N ASN A 105 -9.47 -7.41 -1.89
CA ASN A 105 -10.03 -6.09 -2.17
C ASN A 105 -9.12 -5.36 -3.16
N LEU A 106 -9.72 -4.66 -4.11
CA LEU A 106 -8.95 -3.84 -5.06
C LEU A 106 -9.17 -2.38 -4.73
N ILE A 107 -8.08 -1.63 -4.59
CA ILE A 107 -8.13 -0.18 -4.40
C ILE A 107 -7.34 0.50 -5.51
N SER A 108 -7.78 1.69 -5.91
CA SER A 108 -7.17 2.44 -7.00
C SER A 108 -6.76 3.84 -6.55
N LEU A 109 -5.56 4.24 -6.96
CA LEU A 109 -5.12 5.63 -6.82
C LEU A 109 -5.78 6.52 -7.87
N SER A 110 -5.99 5.97 -9.07
CA SER A 110 -6.51 6.68 -10.22
C SER A 110 -6.84 5.67 -11.32
N LYS A 111 -7.66 6.08 -12.27
CA LYS A 111 -7.89 5.27 -13.48
C LYS A 111 -6.72 5.36 -14.45
N MET A 112 -5.79 6.28 -14.22
CA MET A 112 -4.56 6.37 -15.01
C MET A 112 -3.58 5.31 -14.58
N THR A 113 -2.72 4.91 -15.51
CA THR A 113 -1.63 3.96 -15.24
C THR A 113 -0.39 4.72 -14.81
N PHE A 114 0.26 4.27 -13.76
CA PHE A 114 1.51 4.83 -13.27
C PHE A 114 2.63 3.79 -13.32
N PRO A 115 3.89 4.23 -13.45
CA PRO A 115 5.01 3.33 -13.16
C PRO A 115 4.83 2.74 -11.77
N HIS A 116 5.09 1.45 -11.59
CA HIS A 116 4.81 0.82 -10.30
C HIS A 116 5.60 1.43 -9.15
N GLU A 117 6.81 1.92 -9.39
CA GLU A 117 7.60 2.60 -8.36
C GLU A 117 6.97 3.93 -7.93
N LEU A 118 6.43 4.69 -8.89
CA LEU A 118 5.73 5.93 -8.57
C LEU A 118 4.43 5.64 -7.82
N ALA A 119 3.69 4.63 -8.24
CA ALA A 119 2.48 4.19 -7.53
C ALA A 119 2.81 3.82 -6.08
N ALA A 120 3.94 3.14 -5.86
CA ALA A 120 4.40 2.79 -4.52
C ALA A 120 4.64 4.03 -3.65
N VAL A 121 5.34 5.03 -4.19
CA VAL A 121 5.60 6.29 -3.47
C VAL A 121 4.28 6.99 -3.13
N MET A 122 3.36 7.08 -4.09
CA MET A 122 2.07 7.75 -3.90
C MET A 122 1.22 7.03 -2.84
N LEU A 123 1.21 5.71 -2.86
CA LEU A 123 0.46 4.93 -1.89
C LEU A 123 1.02 5.12 -0.47
N VAL A 124 2.33 5.03 -0.31
CA VAL A 124 2.96 5.19 1.01
C VAL A 124 2.76 6.62 1.51
N GLU A 125 2.80 7.62 0.64
CA GLU A 125 2.49 9.00 1.00
C GLU A 125 1.05 9.12 1.50
N GLN A 126 0.08 8.50 0.81
CA GLN A 126 -1.32 8.53 1.24
C GLN A 126 -1.53 7.79 2.57
N VAL A 127 -0.81 6.71 2.80
CA VAL A 127 -0.84 6.02 4.10
C VAL A 127 -0.32 6.96 5.21
N TYR A 128 0.79 7.62 4.96
CA TYR A 128 1.31 8.62 5.91
C TYR A 128 0.31 9.75 6.14
N ARG A 129 -0.25 10.30 5.06
CA ARG A 129 -1.27 11.37 5.13
C ARG A 129 -2.46 10.93 5.98
N ALA A 130 -2.93 9.69 5.79
CA ALA A 130 -4.02 9.15 6.59
C ALA A 130 -3.67 9.16 8.09
N THR A 131 -2.46 8.74 8.46
CA THR A 131 -2.03 8.76 9.86
C THR A 131 -1.96 10.19 10.42
N GLU A 132 -1.58 11.15 9.59
CA GLU A 132 -1.54 12.56 10.00
C GLU A 132 -2.94 13.13 10.17
N ILE A 133 -3.88 12.80 9.31
CA ILE A 133 -5.27 13.22 9.46
C ILE A 133 -5.85 12.62 10.74
N ILE A 134 -5.62 11.33 11.00
CA ILE A 134 -6.10 10.68 12.23
C ILE A 134 -5.54 11.36 13.46
N LYS A 135 -4.28 11.77 13.43
CA LYS A 135 -3.63 12.44 14.54
C LYS A 135 -4.04 13.90 14.67
N GLY A 136 -4.64 14.50 13.67
CA GLY A 136 -5.10 15.88 13.69
C GLY A 136 -4.03 16.92 13.45
N THR A 137 -2.96 16.57 12.74
CA THR A 137 -1.89 17.51 12.39
C THR A 137 -2.28 18.39 11.21
N ASN A 138 -1.45 19.37 10.88
CA ASN A 138 -1.67 20.29 9.76
C ASN A 138 -1.11 19.80 8.44
N TYR A 139 -0.69 18.54 8.36
CA TYR A 139 -0.07 18.00 7.15
C TYR A 139 -1.03 18.03 5.94
N HIS A 140 -2.27 17.56 6.16
CA HIS A 140 -3.28 17.51 5.09
C HIS A 140 -3.94 18.86 4.88
N ARG A 141 -4.09 19.22 3.62
CA ARG A 141 -4.86 20.39 3.18
C ARG A 141 -5.87 19.93 2.13
N ASP A 142 -7.12 20.28 2.34
CA ASP A 142 -8.20 20.00 1.40
C ASP A 142 -8.10 20.87 0.15
#